data_6601b981fcb05975ebb6e26e0a0eb8e5
#
_entry.id   6601b981fcb05975ebb6e26e0a0eb8e5
#
_cell.length_a   1.000
_cell.length_b   1.000
_cell.length_c   1.000
_cell.angle_alpha   90.00
_cell.angle_beta   90.00
_cell.angle_gamma   90.00
#
_symmetry.space_group_name_H-M   'P 1'
#
loop_
_entity.id
_entity.type
_entity.pdbx_description
1 polymer ?
#
loop_
_entity_poly.entity_id
_entity_poly.type
_entity_poly.pdbx_seq_one_letter_code
_entity_poly.pdbx_strand_id
1 'polypeptide(L)'
;METTKLKKFAQFARRNLLEQVSAKLKLVLAENSAARRENAEAIKKLEEAIKEHGKEQVIEKVAYIWFNRFCALRFMDVNRYTRIGVVSPAEGQVQPEILAEAKMGHIDDEMVHDKIRQKIFALLDGKAPSRDPQGEAYRLLVVAACNFWNKAMPFLFQRIDDYTELLMPDDLLSGNSILAYTR
;
A
#
# COMPACT_ATOMS: atom_id res chain seq x y z
N MET A 1 -26.28 -12.30 2.15
CA MET A 1 -24.80 -12.16 2.05
C MET A 1 -24.14 -13.41 2.61
N GLU A 2 -23.30 -14.10 1.86
CA GLU A 2 -22.64 -15.32 2.34
C GLU A 2 -21.58 -15.01 3.41
N THR A 3 -21.99 -15.00 4.65
CA THR A 3 -21.11 -14.69 5.80
C THR A 3 -19.90 -15.63 5.90
N THR A 4 -20.02 -16.86 5.39
CA THR A 4 -18.92 -17.85 5.39
C THR A 4 -17.75 -17.42 4.49
N LYS A 5 -18.02 -16.88 3.29
CA LYS A 5 -16.98 -16.39 2.38
C LYS A 5 -16.28 -15.17 2.98
N LEU A 6 -17.06 -14.25 3.55
CA LEU A 6 -16.50 -13.07 4.21
C LEU A 6 -15.61 -13.44 5.40
N LYS A 7 -16.02 -14.41 6.21
CA LYS A 7 -15.21 -14.91 7.34
C LYS A 7 -13.89 -15.52 6.87
N LYS A 8 -13.93 -16.38 5.83
CA LYS A 8 -12.72 -16.96 5.23
C LYS A 8 -11.78 -15.90 4.68
N PHE A 9 -12.32 -14.91 3.98
CA PHE A 9 -11.54 -13.78 3.50
C PHE A 9 -10.87 -13.01 4.64
N ALA A 10 -11.62 -12.64 5.68
CA ALA A 10 -11.08 -11.89 6.82
C ALA A 10 -9.96 -12.67 7.54
N GLN A 11 -10.11 -13.98 7.71
CA GLN A 11 -9.07 -14.83 8.31
C GLN A 11 -7.82 -14.93 7.43
N PHE A 12 -8.00 -15.11 6.12
CA PHE A 12 -6.89 -15.11 5.15
C PHE A 12 -6.17 -13.77 5.16
N ALA A 13 -6.90 -12.68 5.01
CA ALA A 13 -6.35 -11.33 4.94
C ALA A 13 -5.55 -10.97 6.21
N ARG A 14 -6.10 -11.27 7.39
CA ARG A 14 -5.40 -11.04 8.66
C ARG A 14 -4.07 -11.79 8.70
N ARG A 15 -4.09 -13.09 8.42
CA ARG A 15 -2.86 -13.91 8.44
C ARG A 15 -1.84 -13.41 7.43
N ASN A 16 -2.26 -13.19 6.19
CA ASN A 16 -1.40 -12.71 5.12
C ASN A 16 -0.74 -11.37 5.48
N LEU A 17 -1.52 -10.40 5.96
CA LEU A 17 -0.99 -9.08 6.33
C LEU A 17 -0.04 -9.15 7.53
N LEU A 18 -0.33 -9.96 8.55
CA LEU A 18 0.57 -10.13 9.68
C LEU A 18 1.92 -10.72 9.24
N GLU A 19 1.92 -11.74 8.37
CA GLU A 19 3.12 -12.34 7.81
C GLU A 19 3.92 -11.33 6.97
N GLN A 20 3.26 -10.60 6.07
CA GLN A 20 3.87 -9.61 5.18
C GLN A 20 4.48 -8.44 5.97
N VAL A 21 3.73 -7.86 6.90
CA VAL A 21 4.21 -6.76 7.74
C VAL A 21 5.37 -7.21 8.63
N SER A 22 5.31 -8.43 9.18
CA SER A 22 6.39 -9.00 9.98
C SER A 22 7.68 -9.20 9.16
N ALA A 23 7.54 -9.73 7.94
CA ALA A 23 8.66 -9.89 7.02
C ALA A 23 9.27 -8.53 6.63
N LYS A 24 8.41 -7.55 6.30
CA LYS A 24 8.84 -6.20 5.95
C LYS A 24 9.55 -5.51 7.11
N LEU A 25 9.04 -5.67 8.32
CA LEU A 25 9.68 -5.11 9.53
C LEU A 25 11.12 -5.60 9.71
N LYS A 26 11.37 -6.90 9.49
CA LYS A 26 12.72 -7.46 9.57
C LYS A 26 13.65 -6.83 8.54
N LEU A 27 13.17 -6.65 7.29
CA LEU A 27 13.96 -6.04 6.22
C LEU A 27 14.26 -4.57 6.49
N VAL A 28 13.27 -3.82 6.95
CA VAL A 28 13.37 -2.38 7.22
C VAL A 28 14.32 -2.09 8.39
N LEU A 29 14.30 -2.92 9.43
CA LEU A 29 15.15 -2.75 10.61
C LEU A 29 16.57 -3.33 10.44
N ALA A 30 16.88 -4.03 9.35
CA ALA A 30 18.23 -4.52 9.09
C ALA A 30 19.25 -3.36 9.08
N GLU A 31 20.45 -3.59 9.61
CA GLU A 31 21.48 -2.55 9.80
C GLU A 31 21.82 -1.79 8.51
N ASN A 32 21.88 -2.51 7.38
CA ASN A 32 22.23 -1.95 6.08
C ASN A 32 21.01 -1.70 5.17
N SER A 33 19.81 -1.57 5.74
CA SER A 33 18.60 -1.35 4.93
C SER A 33 18.62 0.01 4.22
N ALA A 34 18.05 0.06 3.02
CA ALA A 34 17.82 1.30 2.31
C ALA A 34 16.91 2.24 3.13
N ALA A 35 15.94 1.69 3.84
CA ALA A 35 15.03 2.45 4.69
C ALA A 35 15.77 3.24 5.78
N ARG A 36 16.79 2.69 6.42
CA ARG A 36 17.62 3.40 7.43
C ARG A 36 18.37 4.59 6.83
N ARG A 37 18.78 4.50 5.56
CA ARG A 37 19.51 5.57 4.89
C ARG A 37 18.61 6.66 4.36
N GLU A 38 17.44 6.28 3.84
CA GLU A 38 16.53 7.18 3.12
C GLU A 38 15.43 7.75 4.01
N ASN A 39 15.05 7.03 5.08
CA ASN A 39 13.89 7.35 5.92
C ASN A 39 14.25 7.24 7.42
N ALA A 40 15.39 7.79 7.82
CA ALA A 40 15.92 7.68 9.19
C ALA A 40 14.91 8.12 10.27
N GLU A 41 14.13 9.16 10.01
CA GLU A 41 13.14 9.65 10.96
C GLU A 41 11.96 8.68 11.15
N ALA A 42 11.47 8.08 10.06
CA ALA A 42 10.43 7.06 10.14
C ALA A 42 10.92 5.78 10.84
N ILE A 43 12.19 5.41 10.62
CA ILE A 43 12.83 4.30 11.35
C ILE A 43 12.89 4.60 12.85
N LYS A 44 13.28 5.80 13.24
CA LYS A 44 13.33 6.21 14.64
C LYS A 44 11.95 6.11 15.29
N LYS A 45 10.91 6.62 14.65
CA LYS A 45 9.53 6.50 15.13
C LYS A 45 9.08 5.04 15.25
N LEU A 46 9.50 4.18 14.33
CA LEU A 46 9.21 2.75 14.37
C LEU A 46 9.89 2.08 15.58
N GLU A 47 11.16 2.36 15.80
CA GLU A 47 11.91 1.83 16.96
C GLU A 47 11.34 2.30 18.29
N GLU A 48 10.92 3.57 18.38
CA GLU A 48 10.23 4.13 19.54
C GLU A 48 8.88 3.42 19.78
N ALA A 49 8.08 3.23 18.74
CA ALA A 49 6.80 2.52 18.83
C ALA A 49 6.98 1.05 19.28
N ILE A 50 8.02 0.37 18.79
CA ILE A 50 8.35 -1.00 19.20
C ILE A 50 8.77 -1.04 20.66
N LYS A 51 9.55 -0.06 21.12
CA LYS A 51 10.00 0.05 22.51
C LYS A 51 8.82 0.30 23.47
N GLU A 52 7.85 1.12 23.05
CA GLU A 52 6.70 1.50 23.86
C GLU A 52 5.62 0.41 23.91
N HIS A 53 5.28 -0.17 22.77
CA HIS A 53 4.12 -1.06 22.64
C HIS A 53 4.48 -2.53 22.38
N GLY A 54 5.73 -2.82 22.07
CA GLY A 54 6.17 -4.15 21.65
C GLY A 54 5.98 -4.41 20.17
N LYS A 55 6.85 -5.30 19.64
CA LYS A 55 6.92 -5.62 18.21
C LYS A 55 5.62 -6.20 17.66
N GLU A 56 4.98 -7.10 18.40
CA GLU A 56 3.76 -7.78 17.96
C GLU A 56 2.60 -6.80 17.83
N GLN A 57 2.44 -5.88 18.78
CA GLN A 57 1.38 -4.87 18.72
C GLN A 57 1.58 -3.88 17.57
N VAL A 58 2.83 -3.51 17.26
CA VAL A 58 3.12 -2.66 16.09
C VAL A 58 2.76 -3.39 14.80
N ILE A 59 3.11 -4.67 14.67
CA ILE A 59 2.75 -5.49 13.49
C ILE A 59 1.23 -5.58 13.34
N GLU A 60 0.50 -5.89 14.42
CA GLU A 60 -0.96 -5.99 14.39
C GLU A 60 -1.61 -4.65 14.02
N LYS A 61 -1.15 -3.54 14.60
CA LYS A 61 -1.64 -2.19 14.29
C LYS A 61 -1.46 -1.86 12.82
N VAL A 62 -0.27 -2.07 12.28
CA VAL A 62 0.03 -1.77 10.86
C VAL A 62 -0.76 -2.68 9.92
N ALA A 63 -0.85 -3.97 10.20
CA ALA A 63 -1.64 -4.91 9.43
C ALA A 63 -3.13 -4.52 9.40
N TYR A 64 -3.68 -4.11 10.53
CA TYR A 64 -5.07 -3.62 10.64
C TYR A 64 -5.30 -2.34 9.83
N ILE A 65 -4.37 -1.39 9.89
CA ILE A 65 -4.43 -0.14 9.13
C ILE A 65 -4.48 -0.44 7.63
N TRP A 66 -3.60 -1.29 7.11
CA TRP A 66 -3.58 -1.64 5.69
C TRP A 66 -4.78 -2.46 5.26
N PHE A 67 -5.28 -3.37 6.11
CA PHE A 67 -6.52 -4.08 5.86
C PHE A 67 -7.68 -3.12 5.61
N ASN A 68 -7.88 -2.16 6.51
CA ASN A 68 -8.97 -1.19 6.41
C ASN A 68 -8.84 -0.33 5.15
N ARG A 69 -7.64 0.14 4.82
CA ARG A 69 -7.38 0.93 3.61
C ARG A 69 -7.68 0.16 2.34
N PHE A 70 -7.22 -1.08 2.23
CA PHE A 70 -7.49 -1.91 1.05
C PHE A 70 -8.98 -2.22 0.90
N CYS A 71 -9.67 -2.53 1.99
CA CYS A 71 -11.12 -2.74 1.96
C CYS A 71 -11.87 -1.47 1.54
N ALA A 72 -11.47 -0.31 2.07
CA ALA A 72 -12.07 0.97 1.72
C ALA A 72 -11.86 1.33 0.26
N LEU A 73 -10.62 1.24 -0.24
CA LEU A 73 -10.32 1.49 -1.65
C LEU A 73 -11.09 0.55 -2.57
N ARG A 74 -11.17 -0.74 -2.21
CA ARG A 74 -11.96 -1.71 -2.98
C ARG A 74 -13.44 -1.37 -2.98
N PHE A 75 -14.00 -0.98 -1.84
CA PHE A 75 -15.40 -0.55 -1.73
C PHE A 75 -15.65 0.68 -2.62
N MET A 76 -14.75 1.64 -2.61
CA MET A 76 -14.85 2.84 -3.45
C MET A 76 -14.78 2.51 -4.94
N ASP A 77 -13.86 1.65 -5.35
CA ASP A 77 -13.72 1.20 -6.73
C ASP A 77 -14.99 0.51 -7.24
N VAL A 78 -15.51 -0.46 -6.47
CA VAL A 78 -16.72 -1.23 -6.85
C VAL A 78 -17.96 -0.32 -6.96
N ASN A 79 -18.06 0.70 -6.10
CA ASN A 79 -19.18 1.65 -6.13
C ASN A 79 -18.92 2.83 -7.07
N ARG A 80 -17.80 2.84 -7.79
CA ARG A 80 -17.43 3.91 -8.73
C ARG A 80 -17.36 5.30 -8.07
N TYR A 81 -16.87 5.35 -6.84
CA TYR A 81 -16.59 6.60 -6.14
C TYR A 81 -15.24 7.20 -6.56
N THR A 82 -14.40 6.39 -7.18
CA THR A 82 -13.15 6.79 -7.82
C THR A 82 -13.34 6.84 -9.34
N ARG A 83 -12.66 7.78 -10.02
CA ARG A 83 -12.67 7.84 -11.50
C ARG A 83 -11.92 6.67 -12.12
N ILE A 84 -10.90 6.19 -11.43
CA ILE A 84 -10.00 5.11 -11.83
C ILE A 84 -9.88 4.14 -10.67
N GLY A 85 -9.94 2.83 -10.93
CA GLY A 85 -9.80 1.80 -9.91
C GLY A 85 -8.40 1.79 -9.30
N VAL A 86 -8.30 2.07 -7.99
CA VAL A 86 -7.01 2.12 -7.29
C VAL A 86 -6.48 0.73 -6.98
N VAL A 87 -7.34 -0.18 -6.54
CA VAL A 87 -6.99 -1.58 -6.22
C VAL A 87 -7.66 -2.59 -7.15
N SER A 88 -8.54 -2.12 -8.01
CA SER A 88 -9.30 -2.94 -8.95
C SER A 88 -8.79 -2.77 -10.36
N PRO A 89 -8.74 -3.85 -11.15
CA PRO A 89 -8.46 -3.76 -12.57
C PRO A 89 -9.68 -3.22 -13.34
N ALA A 90 -9.44 -2.62 -14.50
CA ALA A 90 -10.46 -2.39 -15.49
C ALA A 90 -11.02 -3.73 -16.02
N GLU A 91 -12.18 -3.68 -16.66
CA GLU A 91 -12.81 -4.87 -17.23
C GLU A 91 -11.87 -5.57 -18.24
N GLY A 92 -11.69 -6.87 -18.08
CA GLY A 92 -10.80 -7.68 -18.92
C GLY A 92 -9.31 -7.54 -18.63
N GLN A 93 -8.92 -6.76 -17.63
CA GLN A 93 -7.52 -6.57 -17.22
C GLN A 93 -7.20 -7.28 -15.89
N VAL A 94 -5.90 -7.49 -15.65
CA VAL A 94 -5.39 -8.14 -14.42
C VAL A 94 -4.77 -7.13 -13.46
N GLN A 95 -4.12 -6.10 -14.00
CA GLN A 95 -3.45 -5.08 -13.19
C GLN A 95 -4.45 -4.02 -12.70
N PRO A 96 -4.23 -3.42 -11.51
CA PRO A 96 -5.02 -2.28 -11.06
C PRO A 96 -5.04 -1.17 -12.11
N GLU A 97 -6.20 -0.57 -12.33
CA GLU A 97 -6.42 0.42 -13.39
C GLU A 97 -5.48 1.62 -13.23
N ILE A 98 -5.28 2.11 -12.01
CA ILE A 98 -4.37 3.23 -11.73
C ILE A 98 -2.92 2.96 -12.18
N LEU A 99 -2.45 1.71 -12.07
CA LEU A 99 -1.12 1.33 -12.55
C LEU A 99 -1.08 1.23 -14.07
N ALA A 100 -2.13 0.70 -14.68
CA ALA A 100 -2.24 0.63 -16.13
C ALA A 100 -2.24 2.03 -16.76
N GLU A 101 -3.01 2.97 -16.20
CA GLU A 101 -3.03 4.37 -16.62
C GLU A 101 -1.67 5.05 -16.43
N ALA A 102 -1.00 4.83 -15.29
CA ALA A 102 0.33 5.37 -15.03
C ALA A 102 1.37 4.91 -16.07
N LYS A 103 1.30 3.65 -16.53
CA LYS A 103 2.16 3.11 -17.60
C LYS A 103 1.90 3.79 -18.96
N MET A 104 0.70 4.27 -19.19
CA MET A 104 0.34 5.06 -20.39
C MET A 104 0.67 6.55 -20.26
N GLY A 105 1.27 6.96 -19.14
CA GLY A 105 1.63 8.35 -18.87
C GLY A 105 0.53 9.16 -18.19
N HIS A 106 -0.58 8.53 -17.79
CA HIS A 106 -1.70 9.21 -17.17
C HIS A 106 -1.67 9.04 -15.65
N ILE A 107 -1.33 10.09 -14.94
CA ILE A 107 -1.38 10.16 -13.47
C ILE A 107 -2.10 11.46 -13.09
N ASP A 108 -3.12 11.34 -12.24
CA ASP A 108 -3.88 12.47 -11.73
C ASP A 108 -2.96 13.38 -10.88
N ASP A 109 -2.82 14.64 -11.29
CA ASP A 109 -1.95 15.64 -10.67
C ASP A 109 -2.53 16.23 -9.38
N GLU A 110 -3.85 16.16 -9.19
CA GLU A 110 -4.48 16.54 -7.92
C GLU A 110 -4.20 15.49 -6.82
N MET A 111 -4.12 14.22 -7.22
CA MET A 111 -3.88 13.11 -6.30
C MET A 111 -2.39 12.87 -6.05
N VAL A 112 -1.56 12.97 -7.08
CA VAL A 112 -0.14 12.64 -7.02
C VAL A 112 0.71 13.88 -7.27
N HIS A 113 1.37 14.38 -6.22
CA HIS A 113 2.27 15.53 -6.32
C HIS A 113 3.42 15.29 -7.30
N ASP A 114 3.88 16.35 -7.98
CA ASP A 114 4.90 16.32 -9.02
C ASP A 114 6.13 15.49 -8.69
N LYS A 115 6.70 15.65 -7.50
CA LYS A 115 7.89 14.89 -7.08
C LYS A 115 7.66 13.39 -7.07
N ILE A 116 6.50 12.93 -6.58
CA ILE A 116 6.12 11.50 -6.54
C ILE A 116 5.80 11.02 -7.94
N ARG A 117 5.11 11.81 -8.75
CA ARG A 117 4.78 11.51 -10.15
C ARG A 117 6.05 11.29 -10.97
N GLN A 118 7.05 12.16 -10.84
CA GLN A 118 8.35 12.00 -11.50
C GLN A 118 9.06 10.72 -11.06
N LYS A 119 9.01 10.37 -9.77
CA LYS A 119 9.57 9.12 -9.26
C LYS A 119 8.87 7.90 -9.85
N ILE A 120 7.53 7.93 -9.93
CA ILE A 120 6.74 6.84 -10.54
C ILE A 120 7.14 6.66 -12.01
N PHE A 121 7.20 7.73 -12.80
CA PHE A 121 7.63 7.64 -14.20
C PHE A 121 9.07 7.14 -14.33
N ALA A 122 9.99 7.61 -13.50
CA ALA A 122 11.37 7.13 -13.51
C ALA A 122 11.49 5.62 -13.22
N LEU A 123 10.64 5.09 -12.33
CA LEU A 123 10.56 3.66 -12.06
C LEU A 123 9.98 2.89 -13.26
N LEU A 124 8.87 3.35 -13.81
CA LEU A 124 8.18 2.68 -14.92
C LEU A 124 8.98 2.72 -16.23
N ASP A 125 9.75 3.79 -16.45
CA ASP A 125 10.66 3.94 -17.60
C ASP A 125 12.01 3.22 -17.42
N GLY A 126 12.27 2.60 -16.26
CA GLY A 126 13.55 1.95 -15.97
C GLY A 126 14.72 2.92 -15.73
N LYS A 127 14.45 4.20 -15.49
CA LYS A 127 15.46 5.23 -15.21
C LYS A 127 15.89 5.27 -13.74
N ALA A 128 15.05 4.75 -12.84
CA ALA A 128 15.37 4.61 -11.42
C ALA A 128 15.71 3.16 -11.10
N PRO A 129 16.78 2.88 -10.32
CA PRO A 129 17.16 1.52 -9.95
C PRO A 129 16.11 0.94 -8.99
N SER A 130 15.55 -0.21 -9.35
CA SER A 130 14.62 -0.96 -8.50
C SER A 130 14.64 -2.44 -8.89
N ARG A 131 14.43 -3.32 -7.91
CA ARG A 131 14.25 -4.76 -8.14
C ARG A 131 12.84 -5.10 -8.61
N ASP A 132 11.87 -4.27 -8.24
CA ASP A 132 10.46 -4.37 -8.63
C ASP A 132 9.90 -2.98 -8.94
N PRO A 133 10.24 -2.42 -10.12
CA PRO A 133 9.82 -1.07 -10.49
C PRO A 133 8.29 -0.87 -10.50
N GLN A 134 7.56 -1.89 -10.98
CA GLN A 134 6.10 -1.81 -11.07
C GLN A 134 5.44 -1.89 -9.69
N GLY A 135 5.90 -2.79 -8.83
CA GLY A 135 5.40 -2.88 -7.46
C GLY A 135 5.73 -1.63 -6.64
N GLU A 136 6.93 -1.07 -6.81
CA GLU A 136 7.31 0.18 -6.13
C GLU A 136 6.47 1.37 -6.63
N ALA A 137 6.29 1.52 -7.94
CA ALA A 137 5.43 2.55 -8.52
C ALA A 137 3.98 2.40 -8.04
N TYR A 138 3.47 1.18 -8.00
CA TYR A 138 2.11 0.92 -7.52
C TYR A 138 1.93 1.26 -6.03
N ARG A 139 2.89 0.91 -5.18
CA ARG A 139 2.85 1.31 -3.75
C ARG A 139 2.80 2.83 -3.58
N LEU A 140 3.57 3.59 -4.37
CA LEU A 140 3.51 5.06 -4.36
C LEU A 140 2.14 5.59 -4.78
N LEU A 141 1.51 4.99 -5.79
CA LEU A 141 0.15 5.35 -6.23
C LEU A 141 -0.89 5.08 -5.13
N VAL A 142 -0.82 3.93 -4.45
CA VAL A 142 -1.73 3.58 -3.35
C VAL A 142 -1.57 4.54 -2.17
N VAL A 143 -0.34 4.88 -1.81
CA VAL A 143 -0.07 5.88 -0.74
C VAL A 143 -0.65 7.24 -1.11
N ALA A 144 -0.42 7.69 -2.34
CA ALA A 144 -0.95 8.96 -2.82
C ALA A 144 -2.49 8.99 -2.78
N ALA A 145 -3.15 7.91 -3.22
CA ALA A 145 -4.60 7.77 -3.16
C ALA A 145 -5.12 7.82 -1.71
N CYS A 146 -4.48 7.10 -0.77
CA CYS A 146 -4.85 7.15 0.64
C CYS A 146 -4.70 8.56 1.22
N ASN A 147 -3.62 9.27 0.90
CA ASN A 147 -3.38 10.63 1.37
C ASN A 147 -4.33 11.66 0.73
N PHE A 148 -4.73 11.44 -0.52
CA PHE A 148 -5.74 12.25 -1.19
C PHE A 148 -7.10 12.14 -0.48
N TRP A 149 -7.55 10.90 -0.21
CA TRP A 149 -8.83 10.65 0.45
C TRP A 149 -8.84 10.96 1.94
N ASN A 150 -7.66 11.15 2.58
CA ASN A 150 -7.57 11.64 3.96
C ASN A 150 -8.35 12.95 4.16
N LYS A 151 -8.36 13.84 3.18
CA LYS A 151 -9.08 15.13 3.25
C LYS A 151 -10.58 14.98 3.46
N ALA A 152 -11.17 13.97 2.82
CA ALA A 152 -12.61 13.70 2.88
C ALA A 152 -12.99 12.71 4.00
N MET A 153 -12.13 11.74 4.26
CA MET A 153 -12.40 10.64 5.20
C MET A 153 -11.19 10.38 6.13
N PRO A 154 -10.83 11.33 7.00
CA PRO A 154 -9.63 11.22 7.84
C PRO A 154 -9.68 10.06 8.84
N PHE A 155 -10.87 9.62 9.23
CA PHE A 155 -11.07 8.47 10.12
C PHE A 155 -10.75 7.13 9.46
N LEU A 156 -10.87 7.04 8.12
CA LEU A 156 -10.65 5.83 7.34
C LEU A 156 -9.27 5.81 6.68
N PHE A 157 -8.84 6.96 6.19
CA PHE A 157 -7.56 7.18 5.54
C PHE A 157 -6.71 8.13 6.38
N GLN A 158 -6.21 7.66 7.53
CA GLN A 158 -5.21 8.43 8.29
C GLN A 158 -4.02 8.74 7.39
N ARG A 159 -3.46 9.95 7.52
CA ARG A 159 -2.32 10.36 6.69
C ARG A 159 -1.15 9.40 6.87
N ILE A 160 -0.55 9.02 5.74
CA ILE A 160 0.63 8.16 5.70
C ILE A 160 1.85 9.07 5.51
N ASP A 161 2.58 9.31 6.59
CA ASP A 161 3.81 10.10 6.62
C ASP A 161 4.83 9.53 7.63
N ASP A 162 4.62 8.29 8.03
CA ASP A 162 5.40 7.61 9.05
C ASP A 162 5.84 6.19 8.63
N TYR A 163 6.22 5.38 9.61
CA TYR A 163 6.64 3.99 9.41
C TYR A 163 5.55 3.06 8.84
N THR A 164 4.28 3.45 8.82
CA THR A 164 3.20 2.64 8.23
C THR A 164 3.43 2.43 6.74
N GLU A 165 3.95 3.44 6.04
CA GLU A 165 4.33 3.32 4.62
C GLU A 165 5.49 2.35 4.44
N LEU A 166 6.51 2.43 5.31
CA LEU A 166 7.67 1.53 5.25
C LEU A 166 7.29 0.06 5.43
N LEU A 167 6.23 -0.22 6.17
CA LEU A 167 5.75 -1.56 6.47
C LEU A 167 4.61 -2.04 5.55
N MET A 168 4.29 -1.30 4.49
CA MET A 168 3.35 -1.75 3.47
C MET A 168 3.83 -3.04 2.82
N PRO A 169 2.96 -4.03 2.58
CA PRO A 169 3.31 -5.25 1.84
C PRO A 169 3.92 -4.97 0.46
N ASP A 170 4.90 -5.76 0.07
CA ASP A 170 5.57 -5.61 -1.22
C ASP A 170 4.86 -6.33 -2.37
N ASP A 171 4.08 -7.38 -2.09
CA ASP A 171 3.53 -8.31 -3.07
C ASP A 171 2.11 -7.94 -3.58
N LEU A 172 1.74 -6.67 -3.53
CA LEU A 172 0.37 -6.21 -3.84
C LEU A 172 -0.12 -6.59 -5.25
N LEU A 173 0.80 -6.79 -6.19
CA LEU A 173 0.49 -7.17 -7.58
C LEU A 173 0.47 -8.69 -7.81
N SER A 174 0.88 -9.49 -6.84
CA SER A 174 0.91 -10.95 -6.98
C SER A 174 -0.50 -11.54 -6.99
N GLY A 175 -0.67 -12.70 -7.65
CA GLY A 175 -1.93 -13.44 -7.65
C GLY A 175 -2.36 -13.97 -6.28
N ASN A 176 -1.45 -14.01 -5.31
CA ASN A 176 -1.70 -14.44 -3.93
C ASN A 176 -1.82 -13.27 -2.95
N SER A 177 -1.79 -12.04 -3.44
CA SER A 177 -1.92 -10.85 -2.61
C SER A 177 -3.33 -10.72 -2.03
N ILE A 178 -3.44 -9.93 -0.96
CA ILE A 178 -4.75 -9.57 -0.41
C ILE A 178 -5.66 -8.93 -1.46
N LEU A 179 -5.10 -8.12 -2.37
CA LEU A 179 -5.85 -7.43 -3.42
C LEU A 179 -6.38 -8.41 -4.48
N ALA A 180 -5.62 -9.45 -4.82
CA ALA A 180 -6.10 -10.50 -5.73
C ALA A 180 -7.28 -11.28 -5.14
N TYR A 181 -7.30 -11.51 -3.82
CA TYR A 181 -8.37 -12.24 -3.15
C TYR A 181 -9.67 -11.45 -3.01
N THR A 182 -9.62 -10.13 -3.12
CA THR A 182 -10.79 -9.24 -3.06
C THR A 182 -11.49 -9.05 -4.41
N ARG A 183 -10.95 -9.60 -5.49
CA ARG A 183 -11.47 -9.53 -6.87
C ARG A 183 -12.55 -10.60 -7.18
#